data_a3ffe8f7b3ffdc22f97852b8416c230f
#
_entry.id   a3ffe8f7b3ffdc22f97852b8416c230f
#
_cell.length_a   1.000
_cell.length_b   1.000
_cell.length_c   1.000
_cell.angle_alpha   90.00
_cell.angle_beta   90.00
_cell.angle_gamma   90.00
#
_symmetry.space_group_name_H-M   'P 1'
#
loop_
_entity.id
_entity.type
_entity.pdbx_description
1 polymer ?
#
loop_
_entity_poly.entity_id
_entity_poly.type
_entity_poly.pdbx_seq_one_letter_code
_entity_poly.pdbx_strand_id
1 'polypeptide(L)'
;WYGTFAQDVGALSPVFYTFSDRERVFEIVEAVCGGRMHPAWFRIGGVSQDLPKGWDRLVKDFLAYLPQRLKEYDSIIMRNSIFKGRTKGVGSYSLDEAIEWGVTGPGLRACGSDWDFRKKRPYSGYELFDFDIPTATNGDCYDRAVVRIEEIRQSMRIVEQCMKNMPAGSYKSDHPLATPPRKERTMQDIETLITHFLGVTWGPVIPAGEAFMGIEAT
;
A
#
# COMPACT_ATOMS: atom_id res chain seq x y z
N TRP A 1 12.07 -0.97 -0.02
CA TRP A 1 12.81 -1.44 1.17
C TRP A 1 13.82 -2.53 0.83
N TYR A 2 13.42 -3.57 0.12
CA TYR A 2 14.25 -4.77 -0.12
C TYR A 2 15.57 -4.48 -0.86
N GLY A 3 15.52 -3.67 -1.91
CA GLY A 3 16.71 -3.28 -2.67
C GLY A 3 17.66 -2.42 -1.85
N THR A 4 17.14 -1.45 -1.10
CA THR A 4 17.94 -0.58 -0.24
C THR A 4 18.55 -1.34 0.94
N PHE A 5 17.82 -2.28 1.53
CA PHE A 5 18.34 -3.15 2.56
C PHE A 5 19.48 -4.05 2.03
N ALA A 6 19.35 -4.60 0.83
CA ALA A 6 20.43 -5.34 0.20
C ALA A 6 21.67 -4.46 -0.01
N GLN A 7 21.51 -3.19 -0.37
CA GLN A 7 22.60 -2.22 -0.48
C GLN A 7 23.29 -1.99 0.87
N ASP A 8 22.53 -1.80 1.94
CA ASP A 8 23.05 -1.58 3.30
C ASP A 8 23.92 -2.75 3.78
N VAL A 9 23.57 -3.98 3.39
CA VAL A 9 24.39 -5.17 3.69
C VAL A 9 25.45 -5.47 2.63
N GLY A 10 25.71 -4.56 1.69
CA GLY A 10 26.84 -4.59 0.75
C GLY A 10 26.53 -5.09 -0.66
N ALA A 11 25.26 -5.30 -1.01
CA ALA A 11 24.85 -5.73 -2.35
C ALA A 11 24.18 -4.59 -3.12
N LEU A 12 24.95 -3.82 -3.91
CA LEU A 12 24.46 -2.64 -4.62
C LEU A 12 23.52 -2.97 -5.80
N SER A 13 23.84 -4.00 -6.60
CA SER A 13 23.08 -4.30 -7.83
C SER A 13 21.58 -4.54 -7.62
N PRO A 14 21.10 -5.19 -6.54
CA PRO A 14 19.70 -5.41 -6.32
C PRO A 14 18.84 -4.14 -6.25
N VAL A 15 19.41 -3.01 -5.81
CA VAL A 15 18.66 -1.74 -5.76
C VAL A 15 18.22 -1.30 -7.16
N PHE A 16 19.10 -1.44 -8.16
CA PHE A 16 18.76 -1.08 -9.55
C PHE A 16 17.67 -1.99 -10.12
N TYR A 17 17.72 -3.28 -9.82
CA TYR A 17 16.71 -4.23 -10.30
C TYR A 17 15.34 -3.97 -9.66
N THR A 18 15.29 -3.77 -8.36
CA THR A 18 14.03 -3.48 -7.65
C THR A 18 13.45 -2.13 -8.01
N PHE A 19 14.28 -1.12 -8.30
CA PHE A 19 13.81 0.18 -8.80
C PHE A 19 13.30 0.09 -10.24
N SER A 20 13.93 -0.72 -11.10
CA SER A 20 13.40 -1.01 -12.44
C SER A 20 12.02 -1.69 -12.38
N ASP A 21 11.82 -2.62 -11.46
CA ASP A 21 10.52 -3.26 -11.26
C ASP A 21 9.48 -2.29 -10.68
N ARG A 22 9.93 -1.36 -9.82
CA ARG A 22 9.08 -0.30 -9.26
C ARG A 22 8.54 0.66 -10.33
N GLU A 23 9.28 0.88 -11.42
CA GLU A 23 8.80 1.68 -12.55
C GLU A 23 7.48 1.14 -13.12
N ARG A 24 7.28 -0.18 -13.17
CA ARG A 24 6.02 -0.78 -13.62
C ARG A 24 4.85 -0.45 -12.69
N VAL A 25 5.09 -0.32 -11.39
CA VAL A 25 4.07 0.16 -10.45
C VAL A 25 3.78 1.64 -10.70
N PHE A 26 4.81 2.43 -10.99
CA PHE A 26 4.63 3.85 -11.33
C PHE A 26 3.83 4.05 -12.62
N GLU A 27 4.02 3.21 -13.64
CA GLU A 27 3.20 3.23 -14.85
C GLU A 27 1.71 3.02 -14.55
N ILE A 28 1.38 2.09 -13.66
CA ILE A 28 -0.01 1.86 -13.21
C ILE A 28 -0.55 3.09 -12.46
N VAL A 29 0.20 3.59 -11.48
CA VAL A 29 -0.22 4.73 -10.66
C VAL A 29 -0.36 6.00 -11.50
N GLU A 30 0.59 6.25 -12.41
CA GLU A 30 0.55 7.38 -13.34
C GLU A 30 -0.67 7.31 -14.28
N ALA A 31 -0.98 6.13 -14.81
CA ALA A 31 -2.16 5.94 -15.64
C ALA A 31 -3.46 6.24 -14.89
N VAL A 32 -3.53 5.89 -13.60
CA VAL A 32 -4.73 6.07 -12.77
C VAL A 32 -4.87 7.51 -12.26
N CYS A 33 -3.81 8.16 -11.82
CA CYS A 33 -3.91 9.46 -11.14
C CYS A 33 -3.00 10.57 -11.68
N GLY A 34 -2.15 10.28 -12.68
CA GLY A 34 -1.21 11.25 -13.27
C GLY A 34 0.06 11.48 -12.44
N GLY A 35 0.09 11.06 -11.19
CA GLY A 35 1.27 11.15 -10.32
C GLY A 35 1.99 9.82 -10.24
N ARG A 36 3.32 9.83 -10.33
CA ARG A 36 4.13 8.59 -10.29
C ARG A 36 4.40 8.12 -8.86
N MET A 37 4.76 9.01 -7.97
CA MET A 37 5.25 8.69 -6.62
C MET A 37 4.24 9.04 -5.53
N HIS A 38 3.49 10.13 -5.71
CA HIS A 38 2.53 10.64 -4.73
C HIS A 38 1.11 10.61 -5.32
N PRO A 39 0.42 9.45 -5.29
CA PRO A 39 -0.91 9.34 -5.84
C PRO A 39 -1.90 10.17 -5.02
N ALA A 40 -2.59 11.11 -5.66
CA ALA A 40 -3.64 11.91 -5.06
C ALA A 40 -5.03 11.43 -5.53
N TRP A 41 -5.21 10.14 -5.64
CA TRP A 41 -6.43 9.54 -6.18
C TRP A 41 -7.55 9.46 -5.15
N PHE A 42 -7.22 9.10 -3.91
CA PHE A 42 -8.19 9.04 -2.81
C PHE A 42 -8.62 10.44 -2.38
N ARG A 43 -9.94 10.64 -2.27
CA ARG A 43 -10.56 11.92 -1.88
C ARG A 43 -11.65 11.69 -0.86
N ILE A 44 -11.98 12.70 -0.07
CA ILE A 44 -13.17 12.64 0.78
C ILE A 44 -14.38 12.46 -0.14
N GLY A 45 -15.17 11.41 0.12
CA GLY A 45 -16.33 11.04 -0.69
C GLY A 45 -16.04 10.15 -1.89
N GLY A 46 -14.82 9.59 -2.05
CA GLY A 46 -14.50 8.62 -3.10
C GLY A 46 -13.10 8.77 -3.69
N VAL A 47 -13.01 8.77 -5.02
CA VAL A 47 -11.75 8.92 -5.73
C VAL A 47 -11.82 10.10 -6.72
N SER A 48 -10.65 10.63 -7.11
CA SER A 48 -10.57 11.84 -7.95
C SER A 48 -11.17 11.64 -9.33
N GLN A 49 -11.03 10.46 -9.90
CA GLN A 49 -11.51 10.10 -11.24
C GLN A 49 -11.73 8.59 -11.32
N ASP A 50 -12.50 8.16 -12.30
CA ASP A 50 -12.71 6.76 -12.60
C ASP A 50 -11.45 6.10 -13.16
N LEU A 51 -11.41 4.78 -13.15
CA LEU A 51 -10.31 4.00 -13.70
C LEU A 51 -10.19 4.21 -15.22
N PRO A 52 -9.00 4.53 -15.74
CA PRO A 52 -8.80 4.78 -17.15
C PRO A 52 -8.89 3.49 -17.99
N LYS A 53 -9.21 3.62 -19.27
CA LYS A 53 -9.22 2.45 -20.17
C LYS A 53 -7.83 1.78 -20.22
N GLY A 54 -7.79 0.47 -20.06
CA GLY A 54 -6.56 -0.32 -20.12
C GLY A 54 -5.80 -0.46 -18.82
N TRP A 55 -6.26 0.13 -17.72
CA TRP A 55 -5.66 -0.04 -16.39
C TRP A 55 -5.55 -1.51 -15.98
N ASP A 56 -6.58 -2.29 -16.30
CA ASP A 56 -6.65 -3.72 -15.97
C ASP A 56 -5.56 -4.54 -16.67
N ARG A 57 -5.20 -4.16 -17.90
CA ARG A 57 -4.09 -4.78 -18.62
C ARG A 57 -2.75 -4.50 -17.92
N LEU A 58 -2.49 -3.25 -17.55
CA LEU A 58 -1.26 -2.88 -16.84
C LEU A 58 -1.09 -3.67 -15.53
N VAL A 59 -2.18 -3.81 -14.76
CA VAL A 59 -2.15 -4.59 -13.51
C VAL A 59 -1.95 -6.08 -13.78
N LYS A 60 -2.65 -6.66 -14.76
CA LYS A 60 -2.48 -8.08 -15.15
C LYS A 60 -1.05 -8.38 -15.60
N ASP A 61 -0.49 -7.51 -16.44
CA ASP A 61 0.88 -7.65 -16.95
C ASP A 61 1.89 -7.59 -15.79
N PHE A 62 1.67 -6.70 -14.81
CA PHE A 62 2.51 -6.62 -13.60
C PHE A 62 2.37 -7.86 -12.72
N LEU A 63 1.15 -8.35 -12.47
CA LEU A 63 0.92 -9.56 -11.68
C LEU A 63 1.51 -10.82 -12.32
N ALA A 64 1.54 -10.89 -13.65
CA ALA A 64 2.20 -11.98 -14.37
C ALA A 64 3.75 -11.88 -14.31
N TYR A 65 4.28 -10.69 -14.29
CA TYR A 65 5.72 -10.41 -14.29
C TYR A 65 6.38 -10.61 -12.92
N LEU A 66 5.77 -10.11 -11.85
CA LEU A 66 6.39 -10.03 -10.53
C LEU A 66 6.79 -11.37 -9.91
N PRO A 67 6.04 -12.50 -10.06
CA PRO A 67 6.43 -13.79 -9.49
C PRO A 67 7.78 -14.31 -9.96
N GLN A 68 8.13 -14.07 -11.22
CA GLN A 68 9.43 -14.45 -11.74
C GLN A 68 10.54 -13.59 -11.12
N ARG A 69 10.32 -12.29 -10.99
CA ARG A 69 11.27 -11.38 -10.33
C ARG A 69 11.52 -11.78 -8.86
N LEU A 70 10.47 -12.15 -8.14
CA LEU A 70 10.62 -12.63 -6.76
C LEU A 70 11.48 -13.91 -6.66
N LYS A 71 11.38 -14.82 -7.63
CA LYS A 71 12.25 -16.00 -7.69
C LYS A 71 13.72 -15.62 -7.95
N GLU A 72 13.95 -14.64 -8.82
CA GLU A 72 15.30 -14.13 -9.09
C GLU A 72 15.88 -13.47 -7.84
N TYR A 73 15.12 -12.65 -7.12
CA TYR A 73 15.56 -12.03 -5.87
C TYR A 73 15.82 -13.05 -4.77
N ASP A 74 15.00 -14.09 -4.66
CA ASP A 74 15.28 -15.21 -3.75
C ASP A 74 16.65 -15.84 -4.06
N SER A 75 16.94 -16.09 -5.32
CA SER A 75 18.20 -16.68 -5.74
C SER A 75 19.41 -15.76 -5.50
N ILE A 76 19.32 -14.49 -5.87
CA ILE A 76 20.44 -13.54 -5.84
C ILE A 76 20.74 -13.06 -4.42
N ILE A 77 19.71 -12.86 -3.59
CA ILE A 77 19.83 -12.22 -2.29
C ILE A 77 19.56 -13.23 -1.16
N MET A 78 18.32 -13.77 -1.06
CA MET A 78 17.93 -14.55 0.11
C MET A 78 18.73 -15.85 0.27
N ARG A 79 19.13 -16.49 -0.83
CA ARG A 79 19.97 -17.71 -0.80
C ARG A 79 21.46 -17.42 -0.71
N ASN A 80 21.88 -16.18 -0.90
CA ASN A 80 23.28 -15.79 -0.86
C ASN A 80 23.87 -16.00 0.55
N SER A 81 25.02 -16.68 0.63
CA SER A 81 25.68 -16.98 1.89
C SER A 81 26.19 -15.74 2.62
N ILE A 82 26.65 -14.72 1.89
CA ILE A 82 27.11 -13.45 2.45
C ILE A 82 25.92 -12.70 3.07
N PHE A 83 24.80 -12.61 2.37
CA PHE A 83 23.60 -12.00 2.89
C PHE A 83 23.13 -12.70 4.16
N LYS A 84 23.05 -14.04 4.15
CA LYS A 84 22.69 -14.82 5.33
C LYS A 84 23.66 -14.59 6.50
N GLY A 85 24.95 -14.59 6.24
CA GLY A 85 25.97 -14.36 7.27
C GLY A 85 25.92 -12.96 7.89
N ARG A 86 25.40 -11.97 7.15
CA ARG A 86 25.25 -10.57 7.62
C ARG A 86 23.91 -10.24 8.25
N THR A 87 22.92 -11.10 8.13
CA THR A 87 21.56 -10.80 8.58
C THR A 87 20.99 -11.79 9.59
N LYS A 88 21.43 -13.06 9.58
CA LYS A 88 20.99 -14.07 10.56
C LYS A 88 21.60 -13.81 11.92
N GLY A 89 20.76 -13.77 12.96
CA GLY A 89 21.17 -13.51 14.33
C GLY A 89 21.64 -12.06 14.57
N VAL A 90 21.47 -11.16 13.60
CA VAL A 90 21.83 -9.75 13.71
C VAL A 90 20.59 -8.91 13.98
N GLY A 91 20.66 -8.01 14.97
CA GLY A 91 19.55 -7.14 15.36
C GLY A 91 18.31 -7.93 15.77
N SER A 92 18.51 -9.06 16.43
CA SER A 92 17.43 -9.89 16.97
C SER A 92 16.92 -9.34 18.28
N TYR A 93 15.61 -9.44 18.48
CA TYR A 93 14.91 -9.13 19.71
C TYR A 93 13.74 -10.12 19.87
N SER A 94 13.37 -10.35 21.12
CA SER A 94 12.25 -11.23 21.48
C SER A 94 10.90 -10.58 21.22
N LEU A 95 9.83 -11.38 21.26
CA LEU A 95 8.47 -10.86 21.17
C LEU A 95 8.13 -9.89 22.30
N ASP A 96 8.54 -10.21 23.53
CA ASP A 96 8.28 -9.38 24.71
C ASP A 96 8.98 -8.03 24.61
N GLU A 97 10.27 -8.02 24.20
CA GLU A 97 11.00 -6.78 23.94
C GLU A 97 10.35 -5.95 22.82
N ALA A 98 9.91 -6.60 21.74
CA ALA A 98 9.21 -5.92 20.64
C ALA A 98 7.92 -5.23 21.11
N ILE A 99 7.16 -5.88 21.98
CA ILE A 99 5.92 -5.32 22.55
C ILE A 99 6.25 -4.16 23.51
N GLU A 100 7.24 -4.30 24.38
CA GLU A 100 7.67 -3.26 25.31
C GLU A 100 8.12 -1.98 24.58
N TRP A 101 8.84 -2.13 23.46
CA TRP A 101 9.29 -1.01 22.63
C TRP A 101 8.23 -0.49 21.65
N GLY A 102 7.04 -1.10 21.61
CA GLY A 102 5.95 -0.69 20.70
C GLY A 102 6.25 -0.99 19.23
N VAL A 103 7.06 -2.00 18.94
CA VAL A 103 7.35 -2.43 17.57
C VAL A 103 6.10 -3.00 16.92
N THR A 104 5.85 -2.61 15.67
CA THR A 104 4.72 -3.08 14.86
C THR A 104 5.20 -3.56 13.49
N GLY A 105 4.26 -4.04 12.66
CA GLY A 105 4.53 -4.45 11.29
C GLY A 105 5.45 -5.67 11.16
N PRO A 106 6.27 -5.73 10.11
CA PRO A 106 7.17 -6.86 9.87
C PRO A 106 8.16 -7.12 10.99
N GLY A 107 8.52 -6.10 11.78
CA GLY A 107 9.36 -6.26 12.96
C GLY A 107 8.73 -7.17 14.00
N LEU A 108 7.46 -6.93 14.34
CA LEU A 108 6.71 -7.74 15.28
C LEU A 108 6.38 -9.12 14.70
N ARG A 109 6.02 -9.19 13.41
CA ARG A 109 5.73 -10.46 12.73
C ARG A 109 6.95 -11.36 12.60
N ALA A 110 8.14 -10.80 12.52
CA ALA A 110 9.40 -11.58 12.54
C ALA A 110 9.68 -12.23 13.91
N CYS A 111 9.03 -11.77 14.99
CA CYS A 111 9.12 -12.34 16.33
C CYS A 111 8.00 -13.35 16.64
N GLY A 112 7.19 -13.74 15.66
CA GLY A 112 6.15 -14.78 15.82
C GLY A 112 4.74 -14.25 16.06
N SER A 113 4.53 -12.94 16.16
CA SER A 113 3.19 -12.36 16.32
C SER A 113 2.48 -12.24 14.98
N ASP A 114 1.21 -12.65 14.91
CA ASP A 114 0.34 -12.49 13.75
C ASP A 114 -0.43 -11.16 13.77
N TRP A 115 0.10 -10.16 14.46
CA TRP A 115 -0.55 -8.85 14.55
C TRP A 115 -0.47 -8.11 13.22
N ASP A 116 -1.65 -7.87 12.64
CA ASP A 116 -1.84 -7.08 11.42
C ASP A 116 -3.20 -6.39 11.50
N PHE A 117 -3.24 -5.06 11.38
CA PHE A 117 -4.46 -4.28 11.49
C PHE A 117 -5.50 -4.65 10.42
N ARG A 118 -5.06 -5.07 9.24
CA ARG A 118 -5.95 -5.50 8.16
C ARG A 118 -6.82 -6.72 8.53
N LYS A 119 -6.35 -7.55 9.48
CA LYS A 119 -7.07 -8.73 10.01
C LYS A 119 -7.64 -8.48 11.40
N LYS A 120 -6.88 -7.84 12.31
CA LYS A 120 -7.28 -7.70 13.72
C LYS A 120 -8.23 -6.52 13.94
N ARG A 121 -8.11 -5.47 13.11
CA ARG A 121 -8.98 -4.26 13.11
C ARG A 121 -9.25 -3.83 11.67
N PRO A 122 -10.03 -4.62 10.90
CA PRO A 122 -10.22 -4.39 9.47
C PRO A 122 -10.71 -2.98 9.13
N TYR A 123 -10.24 -2.45 8.04
CA TYR A 123 -10.62 -1.16 7.48
C TYR A 123 -10.62 -1.23 5.95
N SER A 124 -11.30 -0.31 5.29
CA SER A 124 -11.33 -0.19 3.82
C SER A 124 -11.69 -1.50 3.07
N GLY A 125 -12.46 -2.39 3.70
CA GLY A 125 -12.91 -3.64 3.09
C GLY A 125 -11.91 -4.79 3.14
N TYR A 126 -10.82 -4.70 3.94
CA TYR A 126 -9.85 -5.78 4.06
C TYR A 126 -10.44 -7.10 4.60
N GLU A 127 -11.56 -7.04 5.32
CA GLU A 127 -12.32 -8.20 5.79
C GLU A 127 -12.90 -9.06 4.67
N LEU A 128 -13.03 -8.50 3.46
CA LEU A 128 -13.55 -9.19 2.28
C LEU A 128 -12.49 -9.99 1.53
N PHE A 129 -11.21 -9.83 1.88
CA PHE A 129 -10.10 -10.45 1.17
C PHE A 129 -9.52 -11.64 1.94
N ASP A 130 -9.23 -12.68 1.17
CA ASP A 130 -8.51 -13.85 1.66
C ASP A 130 -7.01 -13.67 1.43
N PHE A 131 -6.26 -13.55 2.53
CA PHE A 131 -4.80 -13.48 2.55
C PHE A 131 -4.28 -13.96 3.89
N ASP A 132 -3.02 -14.39 3.92
CA ASP A 132 -2.35 -14.86 5.12
C ASP A 132 -1.45 -13.77 5.72
N ILE A 133 -1.21 -13.83 7.02
CA ILE A 133 -0.24 -12.97 7.70
C ILE A 133 1.06 -13.77 7.84
N PRO A 134 2.12 -13.43 7.08
CA PRO A 134 3.39 -14.12 7.20
C PRO A 134 4.07 -13.77 8.52
N THR A 135 4.57 -14.79 9.20
CA THR A 135 5.34 -14.66 10.45
C THR A 135 6.64 -15.45 10.36
N ALA A 136 7.60 -15.07 11.19
CA ALA A 136 8.85 -15.79 11.42
C ALA A 136 9.12 -15.84 12.94
N THR A 137 10.22 -16.41 13.39
CA THR A 137 10.39 -16.73 14.82
C THR A 137 11.68 -16.22 15.45
N ASN A 138 12.70 -15.84 14.65
CA ASN A 138 14.00 -15.47 15.19
C ASN A 138 14.12 -13.97 15.51
N GLY A 139 13.19 -13.14 15.04
CA GLY A 139 13.18 -11.70 15.29
C GLY A 139 14.40 -10.95 14.73
N ASP A 140 15.17 -11.55 13.83
CA ASP A 140 16.39 -10.98 13.28
C ASP A 140 16.20 -10.27 11.93
N CYS A 141 17.26 -9.67 11.40
CA CYS A 141 17.21 -8.96 10.11
C CYS A 141 16.84 -9.88 8.96
N TYR A 142 17.25 -11.16 8.98
CA TYR A 142 16.91 -12.12 7.94
C TYR A 142 15.41 -12.43 7.94
N ASP A 143 14.85 -12.70 9.10
CA ASP A 143 13.41 -13.01 9.23
C ASP A 143 12.53 -11.83 8.82
N ARG A 144 12.93 -10.61 9.15
CA ARG A 144 12.23 -9.40 8.66
C ARG A 144 12.24 -9.31 7.13
N ALA A 145 13.33 -9.69 6.49
CA ALA A 145 13.41 -9.73 5.03
C ALA A 145 12.52 -10.84 4.44
N VAL A 146 12.49 -12.03 5.05
CA VAL A 146 11.61 -13.15 4.65
C VAL A 146 10.14 -12.73 4.74
N VAL A 147 9.73 -12.16 5.86
CA VAL A 147 8.36 -11.69 6.08
C VAL A 147 7.95 -10.69 4.99
N ARG A 148 8.79 -9.69 4.68
CA ARG A 148 8.48 -8.67 3.65
C ARG A 148 8.34 -9.26 2.25
N ILE A 149 9.14 -10.25 1.88
CA ILE A 149 9.00 -10.93 0.58
C ILE A 149 7.68 -11.71 0.51
N GLU A 150 7.30 -12.36 1.60
CA GLU A 150 6.03 -13.08 1.65
C GLU A 150 4.83 -12.13 1.66
N GLU A 151 4.94 -10.98 2.31
CA GLU A 151 3.92 -9.92 2.27
C GLU A 151 3.69 -9.38 0.84
N ILE A 152 4.72 -9.35 -0.01
CA ILE A 152 4.53 -9.00 -1.43
C ILE A 152 3.64 -10.03 -2.12
N ARG A 153 3.82 -11.33 -1.85
CA ARG A 153 2.97 -12.39 -2.42
C ARG A 153 1.52 -12.27 -1.95
N GLN A 154 1.33 -12.00 -0.66
CA GLN A 154 -0.01 -11.78 -0.12
C GLN A 154 -0.67 -10.51 -0.69
N SER A 155 0.10 -9.46 -0.91
CA SER A 155 -0.38 -8.22 -1.56
C SER A 155 -0.82 -8.47 -3.01
N MET A 156 -0.09 -9.29 -3.76
CA MET A 156 -0.51 -9.72 -5.11
C MET A 156 -1.84 -10.45 -5.07
N ARG A 157 -2.02 -11.36 -4.12
CA ARG A 157 -3.26 -12.13 -3.92
C ARG A 157 -4.46 -11.22 -3.62
N ILE A 158 -4.24 -10.15 -2.83
CA ILE A 158 -5.27 -9.13 -2.59
C ILE A 158 -5.61 -8.37 -3.88
N VAL A 159 -4.59 -7.91 -4.62
CA VAL A 159 -4.81 -7.17 -5.88
C VAL A 159 -5.56 -8.02 -6.91
N GLU A 160 -5.27 -9.32 -7.02
CA GLU A 160 -6.02 -10.24 -7.89
C GLU A 160 -7.49 -10.34 -7.49
N GLN A 161 -7.79 -10.39 -6.20
CA GLN A 161 -9.16 -10.41 -5.70
C GLN A 161 -9.88 -9.08 -5.95
N CYS A 162 -9.20 -7.94 -5.76
CA CYS A 162 -9.73 -6.63 -6.11
C CYS A 162 -10.13 -6.57 -7.59
N MET A 163 -9.28 -7.06 -8.48
CA MET A 163 -9.55 -7.06 -9.92
C MET A 163 -10.73 -7.93 -10.31
N LYS A 164 -10.90 -9.07 -9.65
CA LYS A 164 -12.02 -9.99 -9.91
C LYS A 164 -13.36 -9.46 -9.42
N ASN A 165 -13.34 -8.72 -8.30
CA ASN A 165 -14.52 -8.30 -7.56
C ASN A 165 -14.78 -6.79 -7.66
N MET A 166 -14.16 -6.08 -8.60
CA MET A 166 -14.34 -4.64 -8.77
C MET A 166 -15.81 -4.30 -9.05
N PRO A 167 -16.50 -3.57 -8.16
CA PRO A 167 -17.89 -3.21 -8.38
C PRO A 167 -18.02 -2.14 -9.49
N ALA A 168 -19.08 -2.21 -10.25
CA ALA A 168 -19.48 -1.13 -11.13
C ALA A 168 -20.32 -0.10 -10.35
N GLY A 169 -20.28 1.17 -10.76
CA GLY A 169 -21.08 2.23 -10.14
C GLY A 169 -20.38 3.57 -10.05
N SER A 170 -20.94 4.45 -9.23
CA SER A 170 -20.34 5.78 -9.01
C SER A 170 -19.06 5.67 -8.20
N TYR A 171 -18.02 6.35 -8.67
CA TYR A 171 -16.72 6.44 -7.98
C TYR A 171 -16.64 7.66 -7.04
N LYS A 172 -17.67 8.50 -7.00
CA LYS A 172 -17.77 9.68 -6.13
C LYS A 172 -19.14 9.76 -5.47
N SER A 173 -19.17 10.32 -4.26
CA SER A 173 -20.38 10.74 -3.59
C SER A 173 -20.96 11.99 -4.27
N ASP A 174 -22.29 12.09 -4.31
CA ASP A 174 -23.01 13.29 -4.78
C ASP A 174 -23.11 14.40 -3.71
N HIS A 175 -22.50 14.20 -2.55
CA HIS A 175 -22.55 15.18 -1.47
C HIS A 175 -21.78 16.46 -1.86
N PRO A 176 -22.38 17.66 -1.71
CA PRO A 176 -21.80 18.92 -2.19
C PRO A 176 -20.43 19.27 -1.60
N LEU A 177 -20.13 18.80 -0.38
CA LEU A 177 -18.81 18.99 0.26
C LEU A 177 -17.73 18.05 -0.30
N ALA A 178 -18.13 16.91 -0.85
CA ALA A 178 -17.21 15.91 -1.40
C ALA A 178 -16.97 16.08 -2.90
N THR A 179 -18.03 16.49 -3.62
CA THR A 179 -18.00 16.60 -5.09
C THR A 179 -18.49 17.99 -5.51
N PRO A 180 -17.62 18.80 -6.12
CA PRO A 180 -18.03 20.10 -6.66
C PRO A 180 -19.17 19.95 -7.67
N PRO A 181 -20.10 20.90 -7.74
CA PRO A 181 -21.16 20.86 -8.73
C PRO A 181 -20.62 20.98 -10.15
N ARG A 182 -21.38 20.50 -11.13
CA ARG A 182 -21.01 20.63 -12.54
C ARG A 182 -20.87 22.11 -12.91
N LYS A 183 -19.83 22.42 -13.71
CA LYS A 183 -19.52 23.79 -14.11
C LYS A 183 -20.69 24.50 -14.77
N GLU A 184 -21.41 23.82 -15.65
CA GLU A 184 -22.58 24.37 -16.34
C GLU A 184 -23.65 24.81 -15.33
N ARG A 185 -23.96 23.98 -14.33
CA ARG A 185 -24.95 24.33 -13.27
C ARG A 185 -24.43 25.48 -12.42
N THR A 186 -23.15 25.47 -12.05
CA THR A 186 -22.55 26.57 -11.25
C THR A 186 -22.63 27.91 -11.98
N MET A 187 -22.51 27.91 -13.31
CA MET A 187 -22.54 29.13 -14.12
C MET A 187 -23.99 29.63 -14.46
N GLN A 188 -24.98 28.81 -14.24
CA GLN A 188 -26.41 29.14 -14.60
C GLN A 188 -27.32 29.32 -13.38
N ASP A 189 -26.90 28.81 -12.21
CA ASP A 189 -27.67 28.84 -10.98
C ASP A 189 -26.91 29.56 -9.87
N ILE A 190 -27.42 30.71 -9.44
CA ILE A 190 -26.78 31.57 -8.46
C ILE A 190 -26.63 30.90 -7.08
N GLU A 191 -27.62 30.10 -6.67
CA GLU A 191 -27.56 29.38 -5.38
C GLU A 191 -26.44 28.34 -5.38
N THR A 192 -26.30 27.60 -6.48
CA THR A 192 -25.20 26.64 -6.69
C THR A 192 -23.85 27.33 -6.69
N LEU A 193 -23.75 28.49 -7.34
CA LEU A 193 -22.51 29.28 -7.37
C LEU A 193 -22.13 29.78 -5.96
N ILE A 194 -23.06 30.33 -5.21
CA ILE A 194 -22.81 30.83 -3.85
C ILE A 194 -22.43 29.67 -2.93
N THR A 195 -23.16 28.58 -2.96
CA THR A 195 -22.85 27.38 -2.14
C THR A 195 -21.47 26.81 -2.45
N HIS A 196 -21.13 26.73 -3.73
CA HIS A 196 -19.80 26.29 -4.16
C HIS A 196 -18.71 27.25 -3.70
N PHE A 197 -18.90 28.55 -3.87
CA PHE A 197 -17.96 29.59 -3.43
C PHE A 197 -17.71 29.53 -1.92
N LEU A 198 -18.77 29.43 -1.11
CA LEU A 198 -18.65 29.31 0.35
C LEU A 198 -17.96 27.99 0.75
N GLY A 199 -18.29 26.89 0.09
CA GLY A 199 -17.64 25.59 0.32
C GLY A 199 -16.14 25.58 0.02
N VAL A 200 -15.71 26.32 -1.01
CA VAL A 200 -14.29 26.44 -1.37
C VAL A 200 -13.55 27.43 -0.46
N THR A 201 -14.18 28.53 -0.07
CA THR A 201 -13.50 29.60 0.71
C THR A 201 -13.47 29.32 2.20
N TRP A 202 -14.55 28.86 2.77
CA TRP A 202 -14.67 28.58 4.21
C TRP A 202 -14.51 27.09 4.54
N GLY A 203 -14.81 26.22 3.59
CA GLY A 203 -14.83 24.77 3.80
C GLY A 203 -16.00 24.32 4.69
N PRO A 204 -16.02 23.03 5.06
CA PRO A 204 -17.00 22.49 5.98
C PRO A 204 -16.75 22.94 7.41
N VAL A 205 -17.82 23.13 8.19
CA VAL A 205 -17.71 23.33 9.63
C VAL A 205 -17.36 22.00 10.27
N ILE A 206 -16.16 21.90 10.83
CA ILE A 206 -15.68 20.71 11.53
C ILE A 206 -15.97 20.90 13.02
N PRO A 207 -16.79 20.04 13.65
CA PRO A 207 -17.04 20.10 15.09
C PRO A 207 -15.77 19.81 15.88
N ALA A 208 -15.67 20.38 17.08
CA ALA A 208 -14.60 20.03 17.99
C ALA A 208 -14.68 18.56 18.40
N GLY A 209 -13.55 17.86 18.39
CA GLY A 209 -13.48 16.43 18.72
C GLY A 209 -12.16 15.82 18.31
N GLU A 210 -11.97 14.57 18.69
CA GLU A 210 -10.82 13.75 18.33
C GLU A 210 -11.28 12.51 17.58
N ALA A 211 -10.51 12.11 16.57
CA ALA A 211 -10.70 10.85 15.86
C ALA A 211 -9.35 10.19 15.64
N PHE A 212 -9.27 8.89 15.93
CA PHE A 212 -8.08 8.09 15.74
C PHE A 212 -8.41 6.79 15.03
N MET A 213 -7.64 6.42 14.04
CA MET A 213 -7.70 5.13 13.36
C MET A 213 -6.29 4.62 13.09
N GLY A 214 -6.02 3.39 13.54
CA GLY A 214 -4.79 2.69 13.19
C GLY A 214 -4.92 2.04 11.81
N ILE A 215 -3.87 2.16 11.01
CA ILE A 215 -3.75 1.50 9.71
C ILE A 215 -2.44 0.73 9.64
N GLU A 216 -2.41 -0.35 8.85
CA GLU A 216 -1.17 -1.06 8.56
C GLU A 216 -0.37 -0.25 7.53
N ALA A 217 0.81 0.20 7.93
CA ALA A 217 1.78 0.85 7.07
C ALA A 217 3.13 0.16 7.26
N THR A 218 3.72 -0.32 6.20
CA THR A 218 5.00 -1.04 6.22
C THR A 218 6.16 -0.12 5.90
#